data_169429b633ca8679ecade70b1e1a0106
#
_entry.id   169429b633ca8679ecade70b1e1a0106
#
_cell.length_a   1.000
_cell.length_b   1.000
_cell.length_c   1.000
_cell.angle_alpha   90.00
_cell.angle_beta   90.00
_cell.angle_gamma   90.00
#
_symmetry.space_group_name_H-M   'P 1'
#
loop_
_entity.id
_entity.type
_entity.pdbx_description
1 polymer ?
#
loop_
_entity_poly.entity_id
_entity_poly.type
_entity_poly.pdbx_seq_one_letter_code
_entity_poly.pdbx_strand_id
1 'polypeptide(L)'
;MADYVDALAGRHGIGGDAAARNRGVHDLMRAQEVAVIQPLLDYLGQRNDVRLLGPREAARRAPTVAVELDRAAEPVSEELGRNGVACWAGDFYAVRPLEALGIDLKKGVLRMSATHYTSAEEVGRLIAALDRVL
;
A
#
# COMPACT_ATOMS: atom_id res chain seq x y z
N MET A 1 10.84 18.52 -7.46
CA MET A 1 10.39 17.25 -8.11
C MET A 1 11.26 16.90 -9.32
N ALA A 2 11.50 17.81 -10.28
CA ALA A 2 12.39 17.55 -11.43
C ALA A 2 13.79 17.07 -11.04
N ASP A 3 14.45 17.76 -10.11
CA ASP A 3 15.79 17.42 -9.64
C ASP A 3 15.89 16.01 -9.02
N TYR A 4 14.82 15.54 -8.36
CA TYR A 4 14.76 14.20 -7.80
C TYR A 4 14.68 13.13 -8.90
N VAL A 5 13.86 13.36 -9.92
CA VAL A 5 13.76 12.47 -11.09
C VAL A 5 15.07 12.41 -11.84
N ASP A 6 15.72 13.55 -12.07
CA ASP A 6 17.03 13.62 -12.74
C ASP A 6 18.13 12.92 -11.94
N ALA A 7 18.12 13.05 -10.59
CA ALA A 7 19.06 12.37 -9.73
C ALA A 7 18.87 10.83 -9.76
N LEU A 8 17.61 10.35 -9.74
CA LEU A 8 17.33 8.91 -9.87
C LEU A 8 17.72 8.40 -11.26
N ALA A 9 17.35 9.14 -12.32
CA ALA A 9 17.72 8.78 -13.69
C ALA A 9 19.25 8.60 -13.81
N GLY A 10 20.01 9.58 -13.30
CA GLY A 10 21.48 9.50 -13.30
C GLY A 10 22.03 8.30 -12.55
N ARG A 11 21.50 7.99 -11.36
CA ARG A 11 21.94 6.84 -10.55
C ARG A 11 21.66 5.50 -11.23
N HIS A 12 20.59 5.41 -12.00
CA HIS A 12 20.17 4.17 -12.68
C HIS A 12 20.52 4.13 -14.17
N GLY A 13 21.32 5.09 -14.68
CA GLY A 13 21.76 5.10 -16.07
C GLY A 13 20.63 5.34 -17.07
N ILE A 14 19.53 5.96 -16.64
CA ILE A 14 18.38 6.26 -17.49
C ILE A 14 18.66 7.56 -18.25
N GLY A 15 18.96 7.44 -19.55
CA GLY A 15 19.28 8.55 -20.44
C GLY A 15 18.09 9.07 -21.24
N GLY A 16 18.40 9.99 -22.18
CA GLY A 16 17.43 10.57 -23.10
C GLY A 16 16.95 11.97 -22.70
N ASP A 17 15.88 12.43 -23.36
CA ASP A 17 15.25 13.71 -23.04
C ASP A 17 14.49 13.65 -21.70
N ALA A 18 13.97 14.79 -21.26
CA ALA A 18 13.25 14.87 -19.98
C ALA A 18 12.04 13.92 -19.89
N ALA A 19 11.33 13.72 -21.01
CA ALA A 19 10.19 12.82 -21.04
C ALA A 19 10.62 11.35 -20.95
N ALA A 20 11.71 10.97 -21.61
CA ALA A 20 12.28 9.62 -21.54
C ALA A 20 12.79 9.31 -20.15
N ARG A 21 13.54 10.22 -19.52
CA ARG A 21 14.00 10.07 -18.13
C ARG A 21 12.82 9.92 -17.15
N ASN A 22 11.81 10.75 -17.30
CA ASN A 22 10.61 10.68 -16.43
C ASN A 22 9.89 9.34 -16.57
N ARG A 23 9.70 8.82 -17.77
CA ARG A 23 9.12 7.49 -17.99
C ARG A 23 9.97 6.39 -17.37
N GLY A 24 11.27 6.40 -17.62
CA GLY A 24 12.17 5.37 -17.07
C GLY A 24 12.23 5.36 -15.55
N VAL A 25 12.21 6.54 -14.90
CA VAL A 25 12.14 6.63 -13.44
C VAL A 25 10.77 6.17 -12.93
N HIS A 26 9.67 6.54 -13.60
CA HIS A 26 8.35 6.02 -13.26
C HIS A 26 8.30 4.48 -13.30
N ASP A 27 8.84 3.88 -14.36
CA ASP A 27 8.85 2.43 -14.54
C ASP A 27 9.71 1.75 -13.45
N LEU A 28 10.85 2.36 -13.08
CA LEU A 28 11.70 1.90 -11.98
C LEU A 28 10.94 1.92 -10.63
N MET A 29 10.30 3.04 -10.30
CA MET A 29 9.50 3.18 -9.09
C MET A 29 8.36 2.16 -9.07
N ARG A 30 7.67 2.03 -10.20
CA ARG A 30 6.55 1.09 -10.35
C ARG A 30 6.98 -0.37 -10.16
N ALA A 31 8.13 -0.75 -10.71
CA ALA A 31 8.67 -2.10 -10.54
C ALA A 31 8.94 -2.40 -9.05
N GLN A 32 9.55 -1.47 -8.33
CA GLN A 32 9.79 -1.57 -6.88
C GLN A 32 8.48 -1.68 -6.09
N GLU A 33 7.52 -0.81 -6.36
CA GLU A 33 6.22 -0.82 -5.69
C GLU A 33 5.47 -2.14 -5.90
N VAL A 34 5.48 -2.69 -7.11
CA VAL A 34 4.90 -4.01 -7.40
C VAL A 34 5.59 -5.10 -6.60
N ALA A 35 6.92 -5.11 -6.58
CA ALA A 35 7.70 -6.12 -5.89
C ALA A 35 7.45 -6.14 -4.37
N VAL A 36 7.34 -4.97 -3.75
CA VAL A 36 7.16 -4.88 -2.28
C VAL A 36 5.72 -5.09 -1.84
N ILE A 37 4.72 -4.72 -2.66
CA ILE A 37 3.29 -4.84 -2.29
C ILE A 37 2.72 -6.23 -2.57
N GLN A 38 3.21 -6.97 -3.57
CA GLN A 38 2.64 -8.28 -3.90
C GLN A 38 2.65 -9.26 -2.71
N PRO A 39 3.74 -9.40 -1.92
CA PRO A 39 3.72 -10.26 -0.74
C PRO A 39 2.65 -9.91 0.30
N LEU A 40 2.38 -8.62 0.50
CA LEU A 40 1.28 -8.17 1.38
C LEU A 40 -0.09 -8.57 0.83
N LEU A 41 -0.30 -8.43 -0.48
CA LEU A 41 -1.56 -8.82 -1.12
C LEU A 41 -1.78 -10.33 -1.07
N ASP A 42 -0.71 -11.11 -1.25
CA ASP A 42 -0.76 -12.58 -1.16
C ASP A 42 -1.10 -13.02 0.27
N TYR A 43 -0.48 -12.42 1.28
CA TYR A 43 -0.78 -12.65 2.68
C TYR A 43 -2.26 -12.34 3.01
N LEU A 44 -2.72 -11.15 2.67
CA LEU A 44 -4.10 -10.73 2.91
C LEU A 44 -5.12 -11.57 2.12
N GLY A 45 -4.75 -12.00 0.93
CA GLY A 45 -5.59 -12.84 0.07
C GLY A 45 -5.82 -14.26 0.58
N GLN A 46 -4.98 -14.75 1.51
CA GLN A 46 -5.10 -16.06 2.15
C GLN A 46 -5.92 -16.03 3.45
N ARG A 47 -6.19 -14.83 3.98
CA ARG A 47 -6.96 -14.66 5.22
C ARG A 47 -8.46 -14.67 4.95
N ASN A 48 -9.20 -15.24 5.89
CA ASN A 48 -10.68 -15.31 5.84
C ASN A 48 -11.36 -14.27 6.73
N ASP A 49 -10.59 -13.58 7.57
CA ASP A 49 -11.04 -12.58 8.55
C ASP A 49 -10.89 -11.14 8.05
N VAL A 50 -10.38 -10.97 6.83
CA VAL A 50 -10.28 -9.67 6.17
C VAL A 50 -10.83 -9.74 4.74
N ARG A 51 -11.47 -8.66 4.30
CA ARG A 51 -11.87 -8.48 2.90
C ARG A 51 -10.93 -7.49 2.23
N LEU A 52 -10.07 -7.98 1.34
CA LEU A 52 -9.20 -7.13 0.52
C LEU A 52 -10.03 -6.33 -0.47
N LEU A 53 -9.83 -5.01 -0.51
CA LEU A 53 -10.51 -4.10 -1.43
C LEU A 53 -9.63 -3.84 -2.66
N GLY A 54 -10.21 -4.05 -3.83
CA GLY A 54 -9.55 -3.85 -5.12
C GLY A 54 -8.74 -5.08 -5.61
N PRO A 55 -7.96 -4.91 -6.69
CA PRO A 55 -7.23 -6.01 -7.33
C PRO A 55 -6.23 -6.70 -6.41
N ARG A 56 -6.08 -8.02 -6.53
CA ARG A 56 -5.08 -8.81 -5.81
C ARG A 56 -3.69 -8.71 -6.44
N GLU A 57 -3.61 -8.33 -7.70
CA GLU A 57 -2.36 -8.17 -8.42
C GLU A 57 -1.80 -6.76 -8.20
N ALA A 58 -0.59 -6.65 -7.66
CA ALA A 58 0.08 -5.39 -7.41
C ALA A 58 0.25 -4.56 -8.71
N ALA A 59 0.46 -5.21 -9.85
CA ALA A 59 0.57 -4.56 -11.15
C ALA A 59 -0.71 -3.83 -11.60
N ARG A 60 -1.86 -4.07 -10.97
CA ARG A 60 -3.17 -3.50 -11.33
C ARG A 60 -3.66 -2.44 -10.35
N ARG A 61 -2.82 -2.02 -9.41
CA ARG A 61 -3.20 -1.04 -8.38
C ARG A 61 -2.06 -0.09 -8.01
N ALA A 62 -2.39 1.01 -7.37
CA ALA A 62 -1.41 1.84 -6.68
C ALA A 62 -0.87 1.08 -5.44
N PRO A 63 0.31 1.46 -4.90
CA PRO A 63 0.90 0.80 -3.73
C PRO A 63 0.18 1.15 -2.42
N THR A 64 -1.14 1.20 -2.48
CA THR A 64 -2.04 1.45 -1.35
C THR A 64 -3.02 0.30 -1.25
N VAL A 65 -3.08 -0.32 -0.08
CA VAL A 65 -3.91 -1.48 0.23
C VAL A 65 -4.93 -1.10 1.28
N ALA A 66 -6.20 -1.32 1.00
CA ALA A 66 -7.28 -1.17 1.97
C ALA A 66 -7.95 -2.52 2.21
N VAL A 67 -8.29 -2.79 3.47
CA VAL A 67 -9.03 -3.98 3.89
C VAL A 67 -10.20 -3.58 4.79
N GLU A 68 -11.33 -4.26 4.61
CA GLU A 68 -12.42 -4.27 5.56
C GLU A 68 -12.19 -5.38 6.58
N LEU A 69 -12.46 -5.07 7.84
CA LEU A 69 -12.37 -5.99 8.97
C LEU A 69 -13.79 -6.30 9.50
N ASP A 70 -13.96 -7.39 10.22
CA ASP A 70 -15.21 -7.73 10.93
C ASP A 70 -15.50 -6.77 12.09
N ARG A 71 -14.49 -6.02 12.54
CA ARG A 71 -14.50 -5.05 13.64
C ARG A 71 -14.08 -3.65 13.17
N ALA A 72 -14.17 -2.65 14.05
CA ALA A 72 -13.70 -1.30 13.77
C ALA A 72 -12.19 -1.30 13.47
N ALA A 73 -11.80 -0.58 12.41
CA ALA A 73 -10.42 -0.55 11.94
C ALA A 73 -9.51 0.36 12.79
N GLU A 74 -10.07 1.36 13.49
CA GLU A 74 -9.29 2.33 14.26
C GLU A 74 -8.48 1.68 15.41
N PRO A 75 -9.07 0.84 16.29
CA PRO A 75 -8.29 0.15 17.34
C PRO A 75 -7.17 -0.74 16.78
N VAL A 76 -7.40 -1.36 15.61
CA VAL A 76 -6.39 -2.18 14.93
C VAL A 76 -5.24 -1.32 14.43
N SER A 77 -5.54 -0.16 13.83
CA SER A 77 -4.54 0.82 13.40
C SER A 77 -3.68 1.32 14.57
N GLU A 78 -4.31 1.62 15.72
CA GLU A 78 -3.59 2.04 16.92
C GLU A 78 -2.66 0.94 17.46
N GLU A 79 -3.11 -0.30 17.46
CA GLU A 79 -2.30 -1.42 17.93
C GLU A 79 -1.13 -1.70 17.01
N LEU A 80 -1.32 -1.61 15.69
CA LEU A 80 -0.23 -1.65 14.72
C LEU A 80 0.78 -0.53 14.97
N GLY A 81 0.29 0.68 15.29
CA GLY A 81 1.14 1.81 15.69
C GLY A 81 2.03 1.51 16.89
N ARG A 82 1.47 0.85 17.95
CA ARG A 82 2.24 0.40 19.12
C ARG A 82 3.28 -0.66 18.76
N ASN A 83 3.06 -1.41 17.68
CA ASN A 83 4.01 -2.39 17.12
C ASN A 83 4.98 -1.78 16.10
N GLY A 84 5.07 -0.45 16.01
CA GLY A 84 6.01 0.27 15.13
C GLY A 84 5.60 0.29 13.65
N VAL A 85 4.33 0.05 13.34
CA VAL A 85 3.80 0.07 11.98
C VAL A 85 2.80 1.21 11.83
N ALA A 86 3.15 2.21 11.03
CA ALA A 86 2.26 3.33 10.71
C ALA A 86 1.27 2.91 9.62
N CYS A 87 0.00 2.81 9.97
CA CYS A 87 -1.12 2.67 9.03
C CYS A 87 -2.27 3.56 9.51
N TRP A 88 -3.34 3.64 8.74
CA TRP A 88 -4.45 4.53 9.06
C TRP A 88 -5.79 3.82 8.90
N ALA A 89 -6.78 4.24 9.68
CA ALA A 89 -8.13 3.73 9.62
C ALA A 89 -9.15 4.84 9.33
N GLY A 90 -10.27 4.51 8.70
CA GLY A 90 -11.36 5.46 8.43
C GLY A 90 -11.98 5.29 7.05
N ASP A 91 -12.74 6.30 6.62
CA ASP A 91 -13.41 6.34 5.32
C ASP A 91 -12.58 7.02 4.21
N PHE A 92 -11.54 7.77 4.58
CA PHE A 92 -10.62 8.46 3.65
C PHE A 92 -11.32 9.39 2.66
N TYR A 93 -12.46 9.98 3.03
CA TYR A 93 -13.35 10.74 2.14
C TYR A 93 -13.89 9.91 0.95
N ALA A 94 -13.78 8.59 1.02
CA ALA A 94 -14.27 7.65 0.02
C ALA A 94 -15.66 7.10 0.35
N VAL A 95 -16.53 7.92 0.94
CA VAL A 95 -17.87 7.55 1.45
C VAL A 95 -18.64 6.78 0.39
N ARG A 96 -18.84 7.36 -0.80
CA ARG A 96 -19.63 6.73 -1.89
C ARG A 96 -19.05 5.40 -2.36
N PRO A 97 -17.72 5.25 -2.63
CA PRO A 97 -17.14 3.96 -2.96
C PRO A 97 -17.33 2.91 -1.85
N LEU A 98 -17.17 3.29 -0.58
CA LEU A 98 -17.33 2.36 0.54
C LEU A 98 -18.79 1.93 0.70
N GLU A 99 -19.75 2.83 0.59
CA GLU A 99 -21.19 2.51 0.59
C GLU A 99 -21.55 1.57 -0.56
N ALA A 100 -21.05 1.84 -1.78
CA ALA A 100 -21.29 0.98 -2.94
C ALA A 100 -20.70 -0.44 -2.76
N LEU A 101 -19.66 -0.58 -1.95
CA LEU A 101 -19.09 -1.88 -1.57
C LEU A 101 -19.80 -2.53 -0.38
N GLY A 102 -20.79 -1.87 0.22
CA GLY A 102 -21.55 -2.33 1.39
C GLY A 102 -20.76 -2.25 2.70
N ILE A 103 -19.74 -1.39 2.78
CA ILE A 103 -18.88 -1.23 3.95
C ILE A 103 -19.55 -0.28 4.97
N ASP A 104 -19.60 -0.70 6.23
CA ASP A 104 -20.05 0.15 7.32
C ASP A 104 -19.03 1.26 7.61
N LEU A 105 -19.39 2.49 7.30
CA LEU A 105 -18.55 3.67 7.49
C LEU A 105 -18.13 3.90 8.95
N LYS A 106 -18.92 3.42 9.92
CA LYS A 106 -18.58 3.51 11.36
C LYS A 106 -17.43 2.57 11.73
N LYS A 107 -17.28 1.44 11.01
CA LYS A 107 -16.13 0.54 11.16
C LYS A 107 -14.93 1.05 10.41
N GLY A 108 -15.15 1.73 9.27
CA GLY A 108 -14.10 2.17 8.37
C GLY A 108 -13.33 1.01 7.74
N VAL A 109 -12.23 1.36 7.08
CA VAL A 109 -11.28 0.39 6.52
C VAL A 109 -9.88 0.65 7.07
N LEU A 110 -9.07 -0.39 7.19
CA LEU A 110 -7.64 -0.26 7.49
C LEU A 110 -6.90 -0.02 6.18
N ARG A 111 -6.07 1.03 6.12
CA ARG A 111 -5.27 1.39 4.93
C ARG A 111 -3.78 1.36 5.23
N MET A 112 -3.07 0.65 4.39
CA MET A 112 -1.62 0.53 4.38
C MET A 112 -1.10 1.06 3.05
N SER A 113 -0.09 1.92 3.08
CA SER A 113 0.48 2.53 1.88
C SER A 113 1.99 2.35 1.88
N ALA A 114 2.52 1.95 0.74
CA ALA A 114 3.95 1.91 0.47
C ALA A 114 4.33 2.98 -0.55
N THR A 115 5.61 3.24 -0.66
CA THR A 115 6.20 4.12 -1.65
C THR A 115 7.34 3.39 -2.36
N HIS A 116 7.88 3.98 -3.42
CA HIS A 116 9.00 3.40 -4.17
C HIS A 116 10.31 3.22 -3.34
N TYR A 117 10.41 3.82 -2.16
CA TYR A 117 11.54 3.60 -1.24
C TYR A 117 11.21 2.66 -0.06
N THR A 118 9.99 2.13 -0.01
CA THR A 118 9.65 1.08 0.96
C THR A 118 10.43 -0.19 0.65
N SER A 119 11.03 -0.77 1.67
CA SER A 119 11.82 -1.99 1.54
C SER A 119 10.98 -3.26 1.74
N ALA A 120 11.45 -4.39 1.23
CA ALA A 120 10.85 -5.69 1.47
C ALA A 120 10.85 -6.07 2.98
N GLU A 121 11.88 -5.62 3.72
CA GLU A 121 11.96 -5.82 5.17
C GLU A 121 10.84 -5.07 5.91
N GLU A 122 10.54 -3.84 5.52
CA GLU A 122 9.44 -3.06 6.10
C GLU A 122 8.09 -3.73 5.84
N VAL A 123 7.87 -4.25 4.64
CA VAL A 123 6.66 -5.02 4.33
C VAL A 123 6.62 -6.33 5.13
N GLY A 124 7.75 -7.01 5.31
CA GLY A 124 7.85 -8.17 6.18
C GLY A 124 7.48 -7.86 7.64
N ARG A 125 7.94 -6.72 8.18
CA ARG A 125 7.55 -6.25 9.52
C ARG A 125 6.05 -5.93 9.60
N LEU A 126 5.48 -5.30 8.58
CA LEU A 126 4.04 -5.04 8.49
C LEU A 126 3.25 -6.35 8.53
N ILE A 127 3.61 -7.35 7.71
CA ILE A 127 2.93 -8.65 7.68
C ILE A 127 3.02 -9.34 9.06
N ALA A 128 4.19 -9.35 9.68
CA ALA A 128 4.37 -9.93 11.02
C ALA A 128 3.59 -9.18 12.10
N ALA A 129 3.38 -7.86 11.97
CA ALA A 129 2.55 -7.09 12.88
C ALA A 129 1.06 -7.39 12.66
N LEU A 130 0.62 -7.47 11.40
CA LEU A 130 -0.75 -7.86 11.06
C LEU A 130 -1.10 -9.25 11.58
N ASP A 131 -0.18 -10.20 11.49
CA ASP A 131 -0.38 -11.59 11.98
C ASP A 131 -0.56 -11.66 13.49
N ARG A 132 -0.05 -10.71 14.25
CA ARG A 132 -0.24 -10.62 15.71
C ARG A 132 -1.51 -9.89 16.12
N VAL A 133 -1.99 -8.98 15.28
CA VAL A 133 -3.07 -8.05 15.63
C VAL A 133 -4.41 -8.49 15.04
N LEU A 134 -4.42 -9.14 13.88
CA LEU A 134 -5.60 -9.69 13.22
C LEU A 134 -5.89 -11.11 13.72
#